data_58698a5ed31f8d42c0ce1fd6331ec48b
#
_entry.id   58698a5ed31f8d42c0ce1fd6331ec48b
#
_cell.length_a   1.000
_cell.length_b   1.000
_cell.length_c   1.000
_cell.angle_alpha   90.00
_cell.angle_beta   90.00
_cell.angle_gamma   90.00
#
_symmetry.space_group_name_H-M   'P 1'
#
loop_
_entity.id
_entity.type
_entity.pdbx_description
1 polymer ?
#
loop_
_entity_poly.entity_id
_entity_poly.type
_entity_poly.pdbx_seq_one_letter_code
_entity_poly.pdbx_strand_id
1 'polypeptide(L)'
;MADLVAMARERGTVTAADITSALDGADLPADAFDNVVRLLTDEGVEITDPPTDEVAEVSRGGPGDAGPRAGTGDLVRIYLREIGRVPLLTASDEVELAKSIEAGLFAEEKLQGGFPLLDAHRAELGELASDGLRAKQRLIEANLRLVVSIAKRYIGRGLVFLDLIQEGNLGLIRAVEKFDYTKGYKFSTYATWWIRQAITRAMADQARTIRIPVHMVEVINKLARVQRQMLQDLGREPTPDELAVELDMTPEKVVEVQKYGREPISLHTPLGEDGDSEFGDLIEDSEAIQPGEAVSFTLLQEQLHSVLDTLSEREAGVVSMRFGLTDGQPKTLDEIGKVYGVTRERIRQIESKTMSKLRHTSRSDLLRDYLD
;
A
#
# COMPACT_ATOMS: atom_id res chain seq x y z
N MET A 1 -3.90 24.32 -10.47
CA MET A 1 -5.28 24.70 -10.83
C MET A 1 -5.35 26.11 -11.38
N ALA A 2 -4.90 27.15 -10.67
CA ALA A 2 -4.90 28.53 -11.18
C ALA A 2 -4.14 28.67 -12.50
N ASP A 3 -2.98 28.03 -12.61
CA ASP A 3 -2.14 28.07 -13.82
C ASP A 3 -2.78 27.36 -15.02
N LEU A 4 -3.51 26.25 -14.78
CA LEU A 4 -4.25 25.57 -15.84
C LEU A 4 -5.37 26.45 -16.40
N VAL A 5 -6.14 27.11 -15.53
CA VAL A 5 -7.22 28.02 -15.94
C VAL A 5 -6.67 29.24 -16.65
N ALA A 6 -5.51 29.76 -16.19
CA ALA A 6 -4.83 30.87 -16.87
C ALA A 6 -4.36 30.47 -18.30
N MET A 7 -3.73 29.30 -18.43
CA MET A 7 -3.27 28.76 -19.71
C MET A 7 -4.45 28.42 -20.65
N ALA A 8 -5.55 27.91 -20.08
CA ALA A 8 -6.78 27.61 -20.80
C ALA A 8 -7.42 28.88 -21.38
N ARG A 9 -7.44 29.98 -20.62
CA ARG A 9 -7.95 31.29 -21.09
C ARG A 9 -7.11 31.90 -22.20
N GLU A 10 -5.76 31.72 -22.13
CA GLU A 10 -4.87 32.25 -23.17
C GLU A 10 -4.97 31.47 -24.50
N ARG A 11 -5.11 30.14 -24.43
CA ARG A 11 -5.10 29.27 -25.62
C ARG A 11 -6.49 29.01 -26.22
N GLY A 12 -7.55 29.20 -25.44
CA GLY A 12 -8.91 28.87 -25.83
C GLY A 12 -9.22 27.36 -25.93
N THR A 13 -8.19 26.52 -25.93
CA THR A 13 -8.30 25.06 -26.03
C THR A 13 -7.34 24.41 -25.02
N VAL A 14 -7.77 23.31 -24.40
CA VAL A 14 -6.96 22.51 -23.45
C VAL A 14 -7.08 21.05 -23.83
N THR A 15 -5.95 20.33 -23.82
CA THR A 15 -5.99 18.89 -24.05
C THR A 15 -6.27 18.12 -22.76
N ALA A 16 -6.85 16.93 -22.89
CA ALA A 16 -7.02 16.03 -21.74
C ALA A 16 -5.69 15.69 -21.05
N ALA A 17 -4.60 15.68 -21.80
CA ALA A 17 -3.25 15.50 -21.26
C ALA A 17 -2.82 16.67 -20.36
N ASP A 18 -3.15 17.90 -20.72
CA ASP A 18 -2.85 19.08 -19.91
C ASP A 18 -3.66 19.08 -18.61
N ILE A 19 -4.95 18.72 -18.69
CA ILE A 19 -5.80 18.57 -17.48
C ILE A 19 -5.22 17.50 -16.55
N THR A 20 -4.83 16.36 -17.12
CA THR A 20 -4.28 15.24 -16.34
C THR A 20 -2.95 15.62 -15.74
N SER A 21 -2.08 16.31 -16.48
CA SER A 21 -0.76 16.76 -15.98
C SER A 21 -0.90 17.79 -14.85
N ALA A 22 -1.90 18.66 -14.92
CA ALA A 22 -2.18 19.63 -13.86
C ALA A 22 -2.79 18.99 -12.60
N LEU A 23 -3.46 17.84 -12.78
CA LEU A 23 -3.99 17.03 -11.68
C LEU A 23 -2.98 16.01 -11.14
N ASP A 24 -1.89 15.73 -11.88
CA ASP A 24 -0.83 14.84 -11.44
C ASP A 24 -0.10 15.42 -10.22
N GLY A 25 -0.20 14.75 -9.09
CA GLY A 25 0.50 15.10 -7.86
C GLY A 25 -0.37 15.67 -6.73
N ALA A 26 -1.69 15.72 -6.92
CA ALA A 26 -2.63 16.02 -5.86
C ALA A 26 -3.49 14.78 -5.57
N ASP A 27 -3.65 14.43 -4.29
CA ASP A 27 -4.62 13.41 -3.85
C ASP A 27 -6.03 13.97 -3.99
N LEU A 28 -6.49 14.04 -5.23
CA LEU A 28 -7.77 14.63 -5.57
C LEU A 28 -8.88 13.58 -5.48
N PRO A 29 -10.06 13.95 -4.98
CA PRO A 29 -11.21 13.07 -4.95
C PRO A 29 -11.57 12.57 -6.36
N ALA A 30 -12.21 11.42 -6.44
CA ALA A 30 -12.57 10.76 -7.69
C ALA A 30 -13.34 11.67 -8.67
N ASP A 31 -14.03 12.69 -8.18
CA ASP A 31 -14.81 13.63 -8.95
C ASP A 31 -14.01 14.91 -9.35
N ALA A 32 -12.72 14.98 -9.02
CA ALA A 32 -11.91 16.18 -9.31
C ALA A 32 -11.76 16.44 -10.81
N PHE A 33 -11.62 15.38 -11.61
CA PHE A 33 -11.56 15.52 -13.06
C PHE A 33 -12.88 16.10 -13.61
N ASP A 34 -14.03 15.58 -13.16
CA ASP A 34 -15.34 16.06 -13.57
C ASP A 34 -15.58 17.52 -13.17
N ASN A 35 -15.11 17.90 -11.98
CA ASN A 35 -15.20 19.28 -11.51
C ASN A 35 -14.33 20.24 -12.34
N VAL A 36 -13.12 19.82 -12.74
CA VAL A 36 -12.23 20.61 -13.59
C VAL A 36 -12.79 20.73 -15.00
N VAL A 37 -13.26 19.63 -15.57
CA VAL A 37 -13.92 19.63 -16.89
C VAL A 37 -15.13 20.56 -16.89
N ARG A 38 -15.95 20.51 -15.85
CA ARG A 38 -17.13 21.40 -15.69
C ARG A 38 -16.70 22.86 -15.60
N LEU A 39 -15.70 23.19 -14.78
CA LEU A 39 -15.17 24.55 -14.67
C LEU A 39 -14.63 25.08 -16.00
N LEU A 40 -13.89 24.26 -16.76
CA LEU A 40 -13.35 24.65 -18.07
C LEU A 40 -14.46 24.82 -19.11
N THR A 41 -15.48 23.95 -19.09
CA THR A 41 -16.63 24.05 -19.99
C THR A 41 -17.49 25.29 -19.68
N ASP A 42 -17.71 25.59 -18.38
CA ASP A 42 -18.43 26.77 -17.91
C ASP A 42 -17.71 28.08 -18.31
N GLU A 43 -16.39 28.04 -18.43
CA GLU A 43 -15.55 29.15 -18.91
C GLU A 43 -15.44 29.22 -20.45
N GLY A 44 -16.10 28.32 -21.18
CA GLY A 44 -16.11 28.31 -22.64
C GLY A 44 -14.83 27.80 -23.29
N VAL A 45 -13.99 27.06 -22.53
CA VAL A 45 -12.75 26.46 -23.05
C VAL A 45 -13.10 25.14 -23.75
N GLU A 46 -12.67 25.00 -25.00
CA GLU A 46 -12.87 23.77 -25.77
C GLU A 46 -11.84 22.72 -25.40
N ILE A 47 -12.28 21.53 -24.96
CA ILE A 47 -11.41 20.40 -24.61
C ILE A 47 -11.13 19.62 -25.90
N THR A 48 -9.88 19.66 -26.38
CA THR A 48 -9.45 18.96 -27.58
C THR A 48 -8.76 17.64 -27.23
N ASP A 49 -9.07 16.59 -27.97
CA ASP A 49 -8.36 15.30 -27.86
C ASP A 49 -6.97 15.40 -28.52
N PRO A 50 -5.93 14.80 -27.91
CA PRO A 50 -4.65 14.66 -28.59
C PRO A 50 -4.80 13.83 -29.86
N PRO A 51 -4.02 14.06 -30.91
CA PRO A 51 -4.11 13.29 -32.15
C PRO A 51 -3.92 11.80 -31.86
N THR A 52 -4.72 10.97 -32.49
CA THR A 52 -4.97 9.54 -32.27
C THR A 52 -3.75 8.64 -32.60
N ASP A 53 -2.57 9.21 -32.93
CA ASP A 53 -1.42 8.46 -33.43
C ASP A 53 -0.75 7.54 -32.40
N GLU A 54 -0.83 7.84 -31.10
CA GLU A 54 -0.23 6.99 -30.06
C GLU A 54 -0.92 5.62 -29.90
N VAL A 55 -2.20 5.49 -30.22
CA VAL A 55 -2.93 4.20 -30.12
C VAL A 55 -2.66 3.31 -31.35
N ALA A 56 -2.33 3.91 -32.49
CA ALA A 56 -2.03 3.20 -33.74
C ALA A 56 -0.65 2.53 -33.73
N GLU A 57 0.34 3.05 -32.98
CA GLU A 57 1.68 2.48 -32.90
C GLU A 57 1.76 1.14 -32.14
N VAL A 58 0.84 0.88 -31.19
CA VAL A 58 0.75 -0.42 -30.50
C VAL A 58 0.36 -1.54 -31.47
N SER A 59 -0.24 -1.20 -32.61
CA SER A 59 -0.66 -2.17 -33.65
C SER A 59 0.47 -2.57 -34.61
N ARG A 60 1.57 -1.82 -34.70
CA ARG A 60 2.67 -2.06 -35.65
C ARG A 60 3.96 -2.61 -35.02
N GLY A 61 4.04 -2.65 -33.70
CA GLY A 61 5.16 -3.25 -33.01
C GLY A 61 5.10 -4.77 -33.08
N GLY A 62 5.84 -5.35 -34.03
CA GLY A 62 6.17 -6.78 -34.01
C GLY A 62 6.89 -7.16 -32.70
N PRO A 63 7.05 -8.46 -32.37
CA PRO A 63 7.61 -8.91 -31.11
C PRO A 63 9.09 -8.55 -31.03
N GLY A 64 9.37 -7.37 -30.48
CA GLY A 64 10.71 -6.93 -30.09
C GLY A 64 11.09 -7.59 -28.78
N ASP A 65 12.06 -8.41 -28.91
CA ASP A 65 12.92 -9.14 -27.99
C ASP A 65 13.04 -8.50 -26.59
N ALA A 66 12.24 -8.96 -25.64
CA ALA A 66 12.52 -8.86 -24.23
C ALA A 66 12.79 -10.30 -23.77
N GLY A 67 14.06 -10.59 -23.47
CA GLY A 67 14.58 -11.89 -23.13
C GLY A 67 13.79 -12.68 -22.06
N PRO A 68 13.87 -14.02 -22.10
CA PRO A 68 12.91 -14.87 -21.43
C PRO A 68 13.21 -15.02 -19.94
N ARG A 69 12.36 -14.45 -19.10
CA ARG A 69 12.05 -15.08 -17.81
C ARG A 69 10.91 -16.06 -18.07
N ALA A 70 11.24 -17.35 -18.08
CA ALA A 70 10.33 -18.45 -18.37
C ALA A 70 9.10 -18.40 -17.43
N GLY A 71 7.90 -18.26 -17.99
CA GLY A 71 6.62 -18.37 -17.31
C GLY A 71 5.68 -17.17 -17.48
N THR A 72 6.09 -15.95 -17.10
CA THR A 72 5.23 -14.75 -17.15
C THR A 72 5.10 -14.18 -18.57
N GLY A 73 6.11 -14.33 -19.42
CA GLY A 73 6.10 -13.84 -20.79
C GLY A 73 5.04 -14.50 -21.68
N ASP A 74 4.70 -15.74 -21.43
CA ASP A 74 3.65 -16.46 -22.16
C ASP A 74 2.26 -15.96 -21.79
N LEU A 75 1.99 -15.69 -20.53
CA LEU A 75 0.71 -15.17 -20.06
C LEU A 75 0.44 -13.76 -20.61
N VAL A 76 1.44 -12.88 -20.61
CA VAL A 76 1.33 -11.55 -21.23
C VAL A 76 1.03 -11.67 -22.70
N ARG A 77 1.73 -12.55 -23.43
CA ARG A 77 1.55 -12.76 -24.87
C ARG A 77 0.17 -13.31 -25.21
N ILE A 78 -0.34 -14.25 -24.40
CA ILE A 78 -1.69 -14.79 -24.53
C ILE A 78 -2.71 -13.66 -24.32
N TYR A 79 -2.59 -12.89 -23.25
CA TYR A 79 -3.49 -11.77 -22.96
C TYR A 79 -3.52 -10.74 -24.11
N LEU A 80 -2.34 -10.30 -24.58
CA LEU A 80 -2.24 -9.33 -25.68
C LEU A 80 -2.88 -9.86 -27.00
N ARG A 81 -2.76 -11.16 -27.26
CA ARG A 81 -3.40 -11.80 -28.40
C ARG A 81 -4.91 -11.81 -28.29
N GLU A 82 -5.46 -12.09 -27.11
CA GLU A 82 -6.91 -12.13 -26.89
C GLU A 82 -7.55 -10.73 -27.01
N ILE A 83 -6.99 -9.71 -26.36
CA ILE A 83 -7.51 -8.33 -26.46
C ILE A 83 -7.34 -7.76 -27.86
N GLY A 84 -6.37 -8.27 -28.65
CA GLY A 84 -6.16 -7.84 -30.05
C GLY A 84 -7.25 -8.28 -31.02
N ARG A 85 -8.08 -9.27 -30.67
CA ARG A 85 -9.17 -9.79 -31.50
C ARG A 85 -10.40 -8.88 -31.53
N VAL A 86 -10.57 -8.07 -30.49
CA VAL A 86 -11.71 -7.17 -30.38
C VAL A 86 -11.46 -5.91 -31.23
N PRO A 87 -12.36 -5.57 -32.16
CA PRO A 87 -12.21 -4.39 -33.01
C PRO A 87 -12.35 -3.11 -32.17
N LEU A 88 -11.68 -2.05 -32.62
CA LEU A 88 -11.81 -0.72 -32.02
C LEU A 88 -13.19 -0.13 -32.33
N LEU A 89 -13.71 0.67 -31.42
CA LEU A 89 -14.98 1.38 -31.54
C LEU A 89 -14.79 2.73 -32.25
N THR A 90 -15.80 3.13 -32.97
CA THR A 90 -15.93 4.50 -33.46
C THR A 90 -16.60 5.38 -32.40
N ALA A 91 -16.50 6.71 -32.53
CA ALA A 91 -17.15 7.65 -31.61
C ALA A 91 -18.68 7.47 -31.55
N SER A 92 -19.31 7.09 -32.70
CA SER A 92 -20.72 6.75 -32.73
C SER A 92 -21.04 5.49 -31.93
N ASP A 93 -20.21 4.45 -32.04
CA ASP A 93 -20.39 3.20 -31.29
C ASP A 93 -20.25 3.42 -29.79
N GLU A 94 -19.31 4.27 -29.34
CA GLU A 94 -19.15 4.64 -27.93
C GLU A 94 -20.42 5.26 -27.36
N VAL A 95 -21.07 6.18 -28.12
CA VAL A 95 -22.32 6.84 -27.71
C VAL A 95 -23.48 5.84 -27.69
N GLU A 96 -23.61 4.97 -28.70
CA GLU A 96 -24.66 3.96 -28.73
C GLU A 96 -24.57 2.96 -27.59
N LEU A 97 -23.34 2.47 -27.30
CA LEU A 97 -23.08 1.58 -26.16
C LEU A 97 -23.39 2.28 -24.84
N ALA A 98 -22.97 3.54 -24.67
CA ALA A 98 -23.24 4.32 -23.45
C ALA A 98 -24.75 4.50 -23.21
N LYS A 99 -25.53 4.78 -24.25
CA LYS A 99 -27.02 4.85 -24.18
C LYS A 99 -27.63 3.50 -23.78
N SER A 100 -27.11 2.40 -24.34
CA SER A 100 -27.59 1.06 -24.02
C SER A 100 -27.26 0.69 -22.55
N ILE A 101 -26.11 1.09 -22.04
CA ILE A 101 -25.72 0.91 -20.64
C ILE A 101 -26.66 1.68 -19.71
N GLU A 102 -26.92 2.96 -20.01
CA GLU A 102 -27.83 3.81 -19.23
C GLU A 102 -29.26 3.25 -19.21
N ALA A 103 -29.78 2.84 -20.37
CA ALA A 103 -31.10 2.21 -20.48
C ALA A 103 -31.17 0.91 -19.69
N GLY A 104 -30.12 0.09 -19.72
CA GLY A 104 -30.03 -1.17 -18.97
C GLY A 104 -30.01 -0.94 -17.48
N LEU A 105 -29.23 0.02 -16.98
CA LEU A 105 -29.19 0.38 -15.55
C LEU A 105 -30.55 0.89 -15.05
N PHE A 106 -31.22 1.72 -15.84
CA PHE A 106 -32.58 2.20 -15.53
C PHE A 106 -33.62 1.09 -15.53
N ALA A 107 -33.49 0.12 -16.43
CA ALA A 107 -34.35 -1.07 -16.45
C ALA A 107 -34.12 -1.94 -15.21
N GLU A 108 -32.89 -2.15 -14.81
CA GLU A 108 -32.53 -2.90 -13.61
C GLU A 108 -33.08 -2.22 -12.34
N GLU A 109 -32.92 -0.91 -12.20
CA GLU A 109 -33.48 -0.14 -11.08
C GLU A 109 -34.98 -0.28 -10.97
N LYS A 110 -35.70 -0.23 -12.10
CA LYS A 110 -37.16 -0.45 -12.12
C LYS A 110 -37.56 -1.87 -11.74
N LEU A 111 -36.80 -2.88 -12.13
CA LEU A 111 -37.02 -4.27 -11.76
C LEU A 111 -36.83 -4.50 -10.27
N GLN A 112 -35.83 -3.83 -9.67
CA GLN A 112 -35.54 -3.93 -8.23
C GLN A 112 -36.46 -3.08 -7.37
N GLY A 113 -37.05 -1.99 -7.92
CA GLY A 113 -37.86 -1.01 -7.19
C GLY A 113 -39.21 -1.50 -6.67
N GLY A 114 -39.56 -2.80 -6.86
CA GLY A 114 -40.77 -3.42 -6.27
C GLY A 114 -42.11 -2.91 -6.78
N PHE A 115 -42.14 -2.14 -7.89
CA PHE A 115 -43.37 -1.68 -8.50
C PHE A 115 -44.18 -2.85 -9.11
N PRO A 116 -45.52 -2.86 -9.04
CA PRO A 116 -46.34 -3.86 -9.70
C PRO A 116 -46.20 -3.69 -11.21
N LEU A 117 -45.39 -4.53 -11.86
CA LEU A 117 -45.20 -4.58 -13.30
C LEU A 117 -46.02 -5.72 -13.89
N LEU A 118 -46.61 -5.50 -15.04
CA LEU A 118 -47.16 -6.58 -15.85
C LEU A 118 -46.05 -7.52 -16.30
N ASP A 119 -46.33 -8.84 -16.39
CA ASP A 119 -45.32 -9.84 -16.74
C ASP A 119 -44.63 -9.58 -18.07
N ALA A 120 -45.36 -9.04 -19.06
CA ALA A 120 -44.80 -8.63 -20.34
C ALA A 120 -43.75 -7.51 -20.17
N HIS A 121 -44.06 -6.45 -19.42
CA HIS A 121 -43.13 -5.35 -19.19
C HIS A 121 -41.91 -5.78 -18.37
N ARG A 122 -42.11 -6.75 -17.44
CA ARG A 122 -40.98 -7.33 -16.69
C ARG A 122 -39.99 -8.08 -17.60
N ALA A 123 -40.54 -8.82 -18.61
CA ALA A 123 -39.70 -9.51 -19.58
C ALA A 123 -38.92 -8.51 -20.47
N GLU A 124 -39.59 -7.49 -20.98
CA GLU A 124 -38.97 -6.43 -21.79
C GLU A 124 -37.87 -5.65 -21.03
N LEU A 125 -38.13 -5.31 -19.76
CA LEU A 125 -37.13 -4.67 -18.93
C LEU A 125 -35.95 -5.62 -18.61
N GLY A 126 -36.19 -6.93 -18.47
CA GLY A 126 -35.17 -7.93 -18.33
C GLY A 126 -34.25 -8.05 -19.55
N GLU A 127 -34.80 -7.97 -20.75
CA GLU A 127 -34.03 -7.95 -21.99
C GLU A 127 -33.17 -6.69 -22.08
N LEU A 128 -33.75 -5.51 -21.80
CA LEU A 128 -33.02 -4.23 -21.80
C LEU A 128 -31.87 -4.24 -20.78
N ALA A 129 -32.07 -4.78 -19.57
CA ALA A 129 -31.01 -4.93 -18.57
C ALA A 129 -29.88 -5.85 -19.07
N SER A 130 -30.25 -6.96 -19.72
CA SER A 130 -29.24 -7.89 -20.31
C SER A 130 -28.48 -7.23 -21.46
N ASP A 131 -29.14 -6.44 -22.31
CA ASP A 131 -28.50 -5.70 -23.40
C ASP A 131 -27.54 -4.64 -22.85
N GLY A 132 -27.91 -3.95 -21.79
CA GLY A 132 -27.04 -2.99 -21.10
C GLY A 132 -25.77 -3.64 -20.54
N LEU A 133 -25.89 -4.82 -19.94
CA LEU A 133 -24.72 -5.58 -19.47
C LEU A 133 -23.82 -6.01 -20.63
N ARG A 134 -24.37 -6.47 -21.74
CA ARG A 134 -23.60 -6.81 -22.95
C ARG A 134 -22.90 -5.59 -23.55
N ALA A 135 -23.57 -4.46 -23.56
CA ALA A 135 -23.01 -3.20 -24.03
C ALA A 135 -21.83 -2.75 -23.14
N LYS A 136 -21.98 -2.84 -21.80
CA LYS A 136 -20.91 -2.55 -20.83
C LYS A 136 -19.70 -3.44 -21.09
N GLN A 137 -19.90 -4.74 -21.23
CA GLN A 137 -18.82 -5.68 -21.49
C GLN A 137 -18.11 -5.35 -22.81
N ARG A 138 -18.85 -5.06 -23.88
CA ARG A 138 -18.27 -4.71 -25.18
C ARG A 138 -17.46 -3.41 -25.13
N LEU A 139 -17.93 -2.40 -24.41
CA LEU A 139 -17.21 -1.13 -24.24
C LEU A 139 -15.90 -1.32 -23.46
N ILE A 140 -15.91 -2.18 -22.43
CA ILE A 140 -14.69 -2.55 -21.67
C ILE A 140 -13.71 -3.30 -22.57
N GLU A 141 -14.15 -4.38 -23.23
CA GLU A 141 -13.28 -5.25 -24.04
C GLU A 141 -12.58 -4.49 -25.17
N ALA A 142 -13.31 -3.59 -25.86
CA ALA A 142 -12.75 -2.79 -26.94
C ALA A 142 -11.67 -1.80 -26.46
N ASN A 143 -11.68 -1.43 -25.19
CA ASN A 143 -10.74 -0.45 -24.60
C ASN A 143 -9.62 -1.07 -23.77
N LEU A 144 -9.50 -2.40 -23.66
CA LEU A 144 -8.41 -3.05 -22.93
C LEU A 144 -7.02 -2.71 -23.50
N ARG A 145 -6.93 -2.46 -24.80
CA ARG A 145 -5.68 -2.03 -25.46
C ARG A 145 -5.21 -0.66 -24.98
N LEU A 146 -6.13 0.25 -24.66
CA LEU A 146 -5.81 1.56 -24.07
C LEU A 146 -5.14 1.37 -22.70
N VAL A 147 -5.66 0.47 -21.85
CA VAL A 147 -5.05 0.15 -20.55
C VAL A 147 -3.61 -0.29 -20.72
N VAL A 148 -3.34 -1.21 -21.65
CA VAL A 148 -1.99 -1.71 -21.91
C VAL A 148 -1.04 -0.59 -22.34
N SER A 149 -1.49 0.34 -23.20
CA SER A 149 -0.68 1.48 -23.68
C SER A 149 -0.26 2.40 -22.54
N ILE A 150 -1.14 2.60 -21.56
CA ILE A 150 -0.88 3.42 -20.38
C ILE A 150 0.01 2.65 -19.40
N ALA A 151 -0.30 1.38 -19.10
CA ALA A 151 0.43 0.55 -18.12
C ALA A 151 1.90 0.35 -18.49
N LYS A 152 2.25 0.31 -19.79
CA LYS A 152 3.64 0.23 -20.27
C LYS A 152 4.56 1.31 -19.69
N ARG A 153 4.05 2.51 -19.44
CA ARG A 153 4.84 3.65 -18.91
C ARG A 153 5.23 3.47 -17.44
N TYR A 154 4.63 2.49 -16.75
CA TYR A 154 4.83 2.21 -15.33
C TYR A 154 5.63 0.94 -15.05
N ILE A 155 6.14 0.27 -16.09
CA ILE A 155 6.99 -0.92 -15.97
C ILE A 155 8.27 -0.58 -15.21
N GLY A 156 8.71 -1.49 -14.31
CA GLY A 156 9.93 -1.33 -13.52
C GLY A 156 9.79 -0.46 -12.27
N ARG A 157 8.57 -0.12 -11.86
CA ARG A 157 8.29 0.70 -10.68
C ARG A 157 7.73 -0.06 -9.48
N GLY A 158 8.10 -1.35 -9.34
CA GLY A 158 7.77 -2.17 -8.16
C GLY A 158 6.60 -3.15 -8.35
N LEU A 159 5.74 -2.96 -9.37
CA LEU A 159 4.68 -3.91 -9.72
C LEU A 159 4.99 -4.68 -11.01
N VAL A 160 4.52 -5.92 -11.08
CA VAL A 160 4.61 -6.75 -12.28
C VAL A 160 3.66 -6.21 -13.35
N PHE A 161 4.03 -6.33 -14.64
CA PHE A 161 3.28 -5.73 -15.74
C PHE A 161 1.82 -6.19 -15.82
N LEU A 162 1.54 -7.47 -15.57
CA LEU A 162 0.15 -7.96 -15.55
C LEU A 162 -0.67 -7.35 -14.41
N ASP A 163 -0.07 -7.11 -13.26
CA ASP A 163 -0.76 -6.48 -12.14
C ASP A 163 -1.08 -5.01 -12.45
N LEU A 164 -0.13 -4.29 -13.09
CA LEU A 164 -0.39 -2.93 -13.59
C LEU A 164 -1.57 -2.88 -14.58
N ILE A 165 -1.67 -3.89 -15.48
CA ILE A 165 -2.78 -4.00 -16.41
C ILE A 165 -4.09 -4.26 -15.65
N GLN A 166 -4.11 -5.17 -14.67
CA GLN A 166 -5.33 -5.49 -13.93
C GLN A 166 -5.82 -4.31 -13.08
N GLU A 167 -4.92 -3.60 -12.39
CA GLU A 167 -5.28 -2.38 -11.69
C GLU A 167 -5.80 -1.29 -12.66
N GLY A 168 -5.18 -1.17 -13.82
CA GLY A 168 -5.66 -0.31 -14.89
C GLY A 168 -7.05 -0.72 -15.41
N ASN A 169 -7.32 -2.02 -15.54
CA ASN A 169 -8.65 -2.53 -15.93
C ASN A 169 -9.72 -2.18 -14.90
N LEU A 170 -9.40 -2.19 -13.58
CA LEU A 170 -10.31 -1.71 -12.55
C LEU A 170 -10.62 -0.21 -12.72
N GLY A 171 -9.62 0.58 -13.12
CA GLY A 171 -9.80 1.98 -13.50
C GLY A 171 -10.72 2.14 -14.73
N LEU A 172 -10.52 1.33 -15.76
CA LEU A 172 -11.34 1.31 -16.97
C LEU A 172 -12.81 0.98 -16.65
N ILE A 173 -13.07 -0.01 -15.79
CA ILE A 173 -14.43 -0.38 -15.36
C ILE A 173 -15.12 0.83 -14.71
N ARG A 174 -14.43 1.52 -13.80
CA ARG A 174 -14.97 2.74 -13.18
C ARG A 174 -15.23 3.86 -14.18
N ALA A 175 -14.35 3.99 -15.18
CA ALA A 175 -14.56 4.95 -16.25
C ALA A 175 -15.83 4.65 -17.06
N VAL A 176 -16.09 3.39 -17.39
CA VAL A 176 -17.32 2.96 -18.10
C VAL A 176 -18.56 3.25 -17.27
N GLU A 177 -18.52 3.00 -15.96
CA GLU A 177 -19.66 3.24 -15.06
C GLU A 177 -20.01 4.72 -14.87
N LYS A 178 -19.02 5.61 -15.02
CA LYS A 178 -19.19 7.06 -14.81
C LYS A 178 -19.18 7.88 -16.11
N PHE A 179 -19.06 7.24 -17.26
CA PHE A 179 -18.96 7.93 -18.53
C PHE A 179 -20.28 8.60 -18.93
N ASP A 180 -20.22 9.91 -19.19
CA ASP A 180 -21.35 10.73 -19.64
C ASP A 180 -21.13 11.16 -21.09
N TYR A 181 -21.84 10.50 -22.01
CA TYR A 181 -21.75 10.78 -23.44
C TYR A 181 -22.33 12.15 -23.85
N THR A 182 -23.13 12.79 -22.98
CA THR A 182 -23.76 14.09 -23.29
C THR A 182 -22.73 15.22 -23.31
N LYS A 183 -21.57 15.03 -22.66
CA LYS A 183 -20.50 16.02 -22.60
C LYS A 183 -19.66 16.14 -23.88
N GLY A 184 -19.83 15.26 -24.86
CA GLY A 184 -19.28 15.37 -26.21
C GLY A 184 -17.80 15.01 -26.39
N TYR A 185 -17.06 14.61 -25.32
CA TYR A 185 -15.68 14.13 -25.45
C TYR A 185 -15.63 12.62 -25.68
N LYS A 186 -14.53 12.12 -26.28
CA LYS A 186 -14.33 10.72 -26.52
C LYS A 186 -14.16 9.96 -25.20
N PHE A 187 -14.62 8.71 -25.18
CA PHE A 187 -14.44 7.83 -24.02
C PHE A 187 -12.98 7.67 -23.61
N SER A 188 -12.06 7.55 -24.57
CA SER A 188 -10.63 7.39 -24.32
C SER A 188 -10.03 8.52 -23.46
N THR A 189 -10.48 9.77 -23.67
CA THR A 189 -10.06 10.95 -22.92
C THR A 189 -10.38 10.80 -21.43
N TYR A 190 -11.61 10.42 -21.13
CA TYR A 190 -12.08 10.20 -19.76
C TYR A 190 -11.46 8.96 -19.11
N ALA A 191 -11.40 7.86 -19.85
CA ALA A 191 -10.86 6.60 -19.36
C ALA A 191 -9.36 6.69 -19.01
N THR A 192 -8.58 7.47 -19.76
CA THR A 192 -7.14 7.64 -19.51
C THR A 192 -6.87 8.16 -18.09
N TRP A 193 -7.67 9.09 -17.59
CA TRP A 193 -7.52 9.61 -16.23
C TRP A 193 -7.81 8.51 -15.18
N TRP A 194 -8.91 7.78 -15.32
CA TRP A 194 -9.27 6.71 -14.37
C TRP A 194 -8.27 5.57 -14.34
N ILE A 195 -7.79 5.17 -15.53
CA ILE A 195 -6.75 4.13 -15.66
C ILE A 195 -5.47 4.58 -14.98
N ARG A 196 -5.03 5.81 -15.25
CA ARG A 196 -3.81 6.36 -14.64
C ARG A 196 -3.94 6.46 -13.12
N GLN A 197 -5.05 7.00 -12.63
CA GLN A 197 -5.33 7.11 -11.20
C GLN A 197 -5.32 5.76 -10.50
N ALA A 198 -5.95 4.73 -11.10
CA ALA A 198 -5.97 3.39 -10.55
C ALA A 198 -4.56 2.79 -10.48
N ILE A 199 -3.77 2.88 -11.55
CA ILE A 199 -2.39 2.37 -11.60
C ILE A 199 -1.51 3.11 -10.58
N THR A 200 -1.58 4.44 -10.51
CA THR A 200 -0.75 5.24 -9.59
C THR A 200 -1.10 4.92 -8.13
N ARG A 201 -2.38 4.79 -7.83
CA ARG A 201 -2.84 4.41 -6.50
C ARG A 201 -2.40 2.99 -6.12
N ALA A 202 -2.55 2.03 -7.04
CA ALA A 202 -2.09 0.66 -6.82
C ALA A 202 -0.57 0.60 -6.56
N MET A 203 0.23 1.36 -7.32
CA MET A 203 1.67 1.47 -7.06
C MET A 203 1.98 2.05 -5.67
N ALA A 204 1.26 3.09 -5.24
CA ALA A 204 1.46 3.67 -3.91
C ALA A 204 1.12 2.66 -2.80
N ASP A 205 0.09 1.83 -3.02
CA ASP A 205 -0.41 0.88 -2.02
C ASP A 205 0.36 -0.45 -1.98
N GLN A 206 0.90 -0.94 -3.10
CA GLN A 206 1.36 -2.32 -3.26
C GLN A 206 2.81 -2.47 -3.76
N ALA A 207 3.44 -1.40 -4.32
CA ALA A 207 4.75 -1.51 -4.93
C ALA A 207 5.89 -1.76 -3.94
N ARG A 208 5.69 -1.47 -2.64
CA ARG A 208 6.72 -1.59 -1.61
C ARG A 208 6.51 -2.80 -0.72
N THR A 209 7.60 -3.49 -0.36
CA THR A 209 7.59 -4.60 0.60
C THR A 209 7.01 -4.17 1.96
N ILE A 210 7.37 -2.98 2.43
CA ILE A 210 6.79 -2.36 3.62
C ILE A 210 5.85 -1.26 3.13
N ARG A 211 4.53 -1.49 3.27
CA ARG A 211 3.50 -0.56 2.81
C ARG A 211 3.60 0.79 3.53
N ILE A 212 3.58 1.86 2.76
CA ILE A 212 3.58 3.24 3.23
C ILE A 212 2.22 3.88 2.89
N PRO A 213 1.63 4.72 3.76
CA PRO A 213 0.41 5.46 3.43
C PRO A 213 0.57 6.35 2.19
N VAL A 214 -0.49 6.46 1.38
CA VAL A 214 -0.46 7.16 0.07
C VAL A 214 0.07 8.61 0.21
N HIS A 215 -0.42 9.36 1.20
CA HIS A 215 0.02 10.74 1.43
C HIS A 215 1.53 10.85 1.70
N MET A 216 2.15 9.83 2.33
CA MET A 216 3.60 9.82 2.54
C MET A 216 4.36 9.49 1.25
N VAL A 217 3.80 8.62 0.40
CA VAL A 217 4.36 8.35 -0.94
C VAL A 217 4.38 9.62 -1.79
N GLU A 218 3.34 10.46 -1.71
CA GLU A 218 3.28 11.76 -2.38
C GLU A 218 4.37 12.73 -1.88
N VAL A 219 4.55 12.80 -0.55
CA VAL A 219 5.63 13.61 0.05
C VAL A 219 7.00 13.12 -0.42
N ILE A 220 7.25 11.80 -0.44
CA ILE A 220 8.49 11.20 -0.93
C ILE A 220 8.71 11.54 -2.41
N ASN A 221 7.67 11.45 -3.24
CA ASN A 221 7.75 11.78 -4.67
C ASN A 221 8.00 13.28 -4.89
N LYS A 222 7.37 14.16 -4.10
CA LYS A 222 7.61 15.61 -4.13
C LYS A 222 9.06 15.91 -3.74
N LEU A 223 9.55 15.31 -2.66
CA LEU A 223 10.94 15.43 -2.20
C LEU A 223 11.93 15.00 -3.31
N ALA A 224 11.72 13.82 -3.90
CA ALA A 224 12.58 13.31 -4.97
C ALA A 224 12.55 14.18 -6.24
N ARG A 225 11.44 14.86 -6.53
CA ARG A 225 11.32 15.81 -7.65
C ARG A 225 12.14 17.06 -7.37
N VAL A 226 11.93 17.67 -6.21
CA VAL A 226 12.64 18.89 -5.78
C VAL A 226 14.15 18.62 -5.68
N GLN A 227 14.55 17.48 -5.11
CA GLN A 227 15.96 17.10 -5.01
C GLN A 227 16.63 17.01 -6.40
N ARG A 228 15.95 16.40 -7.39
CA ARG A 228 16.45 16.33 -8.77
C ARG A 228 16.55 17.71 -9.42
N GLN A 229 15.56 18.57 -9.19
CA GLN A 229 15.57 19.94 -9.71
C GLN A 229 16.74 20.73 -9.12
N MET A 230 16.89 20.73 -7.80
CA MET A 230 17.99 21.43 -7.13
C MET A 230 19.36 20.86 -7.49
N LEU A 231 19.47 19.54 -7.74
CA LEU A 231 20.71 18.93 -8.22
C LEU A 231 21.12 19.52 -9.59
N GLN A 232 20.16 19.76 -10.49
CA GLN A 232 20.40 20.38 -11.79
C GLN A 232 20.79 21.86 -11.66
N ASP A 233 20.13 22.59 -10.77
CA ASP A 233 20.34 24.02 -10.58
C ASP A 233 21.64 24.31 -9.82
N LEU A 234 21.98 23.54 -8.81
CA LEU A 234 23.15 23.72 -7.95
C LEU A 234 24.41 23.00 -8.45
N GLY A 235 24.27 21.96 -9.31
CA GLY A 235 25.35 21.08 -9.72
C GLY A 235 25.94 20.19 -8.63
N ARG A 236 25.29 20.11 -7.44
CA ARG A 236 25.62 19.26 -6.30
C ARG A 236 24.36 18.78 -5.61
N GLU A 237 24.48 17.74 -4.80
CA GLU A 237 23.36 17.31 -3.95
C GLU A 237 22.95 18.40 -2.94
N PRO A 238 21.64 18.72 -2.86
CA PRO A 238 21.13 19.70 -1.90
C PRO A 238 21.21 19.16 -0.47
N THR A 239 21.48 20.04 0.49
CA THR A 239 21.45 19.71 1.92
C THR A 239 20.00 19.56 2.43
N PRO A 240 19.76 18.83 3.55
CA PRO A 240 18.44 18.74 4.15
C PRO A 240 17.83 20.11 4.50
N ASP A 241 18.65 21.09 4.87
CA ASP A 241 18.21 22.45 5.20
C ASP A 241 17.73 23.19 3.94
N GLU A 242 18.43 23.05 2.82
CA GLU A 242 18.02 23.63 1.54
C GLU A 242 16.71 23.01 1.02
N LEU A 243 16.56 21.69 1.13
CA LEU A 243 15.33 20.98 0.80
C LEU A 243 14.16 21.39 1.70
N ALA A 244 14.43 21.64 2.97
CA ALA A 244 13.43 22.04 3.96
C ALA A 244 12.79 23.39 3.59
N VAL A 245 13.60 24.36 3.13
CA VAL A 245 13.13 25.68 2.68
C VAL A 245 12.24 25.55 1.44
N GLU A 246 12.64 24.74 0.46
CA GLU A 246 11.90 24.59 -0.81
C GLU A 246 10.58 23.82 -0.63
N LEU A 247 10.56 22.88 0.32
CA LEU A 247 9.39 22.03 0.60
C LEU A 247 8.45 22.59 1.67
N ASP A 248 8.83 23.71 2.33
CA ASP A 248 8.11 24.28 3.50
C ASP A 248 7.93 23.25 4.63
N MET A 249 9.05 22.59 5.00
CA MET A 249 9.10 21.58 6.04
C MET A 249 10.28 21.80 6.99
N THR A 250 10.28 21.13 8.16
CA THR A 250 11.48 21.15 9.03
C THR A 250 12.57 20.22 8.51
N PRO A 251 13.87 20.54 8.72
CA PRO A 251 14.99 19.69 8.29
C PRO A 251 14.90 18.26 8.86
N GLU A 252 14.45 18.10 10.11
CA GLU A 252 14.27 16.81 10.75
C GLU A 252 13.23 15.98 9.99
N LYS A 253 12.14 16.63 9.54
CA LYS A 253 11.10 15.95 8.76
C LYS A 253 11.59 15.51 7.38
N VAL A 254 12.43 16.31 6.73
CA VAL A 254 13.07 15.93 5.47
C VAL A 254 13.92 14.67 5.65
N VAL A 255 14.75 14.60 6.71
CA VAL A 255 15.58 13.42 7.01
C VAL A 255 14.71 12.18 7.32
N GLU A 256 13.61 12.37 8.05
CA GLU A 256 12.65 11.30 8.33
C GLU A 256 12.01 10.75 7.04
N VAL A 257 11.53 11.64 6.15
CA VAL A 257 10.94 11.25 4.86
C VAL A 257 11.96 10.55 3.96
N GLN A 258 13.23 10.98 3.95
CA GLN A 258 14.29 10.30 3.22
C GLN A 258 14.53 8.87 3.73
N LYS A 259 14.44 8.64 5.05
CA LYS A 259 14.54 7.28 5.64
C LYS A 259 13.40 6.38 5.17
N TYR A 260 12.17 6.89 5.14
CA TYR A 260 11.01 6.13 4.64
C TYR A 260 11.09 5.85 3.13
N GLY A 261 11.79 6.69 2.38
CA GLY A 261 12.01 6.51 0.95
C GLY A 261 12.89 5.31 0.59
N ARG A 262 13.69 4.78 1.54
CA ARG A 262 14.60 3.66 1.30
C ARG A 262 13.83 2.35 1.16
N GLU A 263 14.30 1.48 0.26
CA GLU A 263 13.79 0.13 0.11
C GLU A 263 14.68 -0.86 0.86
N PRO A 264 14.10 -1.93 1.44
CA PRO A 264 14.87 -2.99 2.08
C PRO A 264 15.67 -3.76 1.03
N ILE A 265 16.87 -4.19 1.42
CA ILE A 265 17.75 -5.02 0.60
C ILE A 265 17.43 -6.50 0.91
N SER A 266 17.47 -7.37 -0.09
CA SER A 266 17.27 -8.81 0.10
C SER A 266 18.41 -9.41 0.91
N LEU A 267 18.08 -10.28 1.87
CA LEU A 267 19.07 -11.05 2.64
C LEU A 267 19.84 -12.04 1.76
N HIS A 268 19.23 -12.49 0.66
CA HIS A 268 19.87 -13.39 -0.32
C HIS A 268 20.71 -12.66 -1.36
N THR A 269 20.98 -11.37 -1.18
CA THR A 269 21.88 -10.65 -2.08
C THR A 269 23.28 -11.21 -1.93
N PRO A 270 23.91 -11.75 -3.02
CA PRO A 270 25.25 -12.33 -2.95
C PRO A 270 26.28 -11.24 -2.66
N LEU A 271 27.28 -11.58 -1.83
CA LEU A 271 28.41 -10.74 -1.49
C LEU A 271 29.66 -11.29 -2.19
N GLY A 272 30.41 -10.40 -2.85
CA GLY A 272 31.62 -10.75 -3.59
C GLY A 272 31.36 -11.31 -5.00
N GLU A 273 32.43 -11.54 -5.73
CA GLU A 273 32.39 -12.03 -7.12
C GLU A 273 32.06 -13.54 -7.18
N ASP A 274 32.42 -14.30 -6.16
CA ASP A 274 32.23 -15.75 -6.11
C ASP A 274 30.80 -16.17 -5.70
N GLY A 275 30.02 -15.26 -5.09
CA GLY A 275 28.62 -15.49 -4.73
C GLY A 275 28.38 -16.53 -3.62
N ASP A 276 29.45 -16.98 -2.94
CA ASP A 276 29.39 -18.04 -1.92
C ASP A 276 28.83 -17.55 -0.57
N SER A 277 28.74 -16.22 -0.35
CA SER A 277 28.21 -15.60 0.87
C SER A 277 27.02 -14.72 0.53
N GLU A 278 26.01 -14.73 1.39
CA GLU A 278 24.82 -13.88 1.28
C GLU A 278 24.86 -12.76 2.33
N PHE A 279 24.13 -11.68 2.09
CA PHE A 279 24.05 -10.56 3.04
C PHE A 279 23.48 -11.00 4.40
N GLY A 280 22.64 -12.04 4.42
CA GLY A 280 22.07 -12.65 5.61
C GLY A 280 23.11 -13.25 6.54
N ASP A 281 24.23 -13.77 5.99
CA ASP A 281 25.30 -14.41 6.78
C ASP A 281 26.07 -13.42 7.66
N LEU A 282 25.98 -12.12 7.36
CA LEU A 282 26.61 -11.06 8.16
C LEU A 282 25.79 -10.62 9.38
N ILE A 283 24.54 -11.08 9.47
CA ILE A 283 23.64 -10.69 10.57
C ILE A 283 23.89 -11.62 11.75
N GLU A 284 24.40 -11.05 12.86
CA GLU A 284 24.59 -11.76 14.10
C GLU A 284 23.24 -12.11 14.74
N ASP A 285 23.12 -13.35 15.23
CA ASP A 285 21.98 -13.76 16.04
C ASP A 285 22.13 -13.19 17.47
N SER A 286 21.44 -12.08 17.73
CA SER A 286 21.43 -11.41 19.03
C SER A 286 20.70 -12.19 20.14
N GLU A 287 19.90 -13.20 19.76
CA GLU A 287 19.18 -14.05 20.73
C GLU A 287 19.93 -15.36 21.03
N ALA A 288 21.04 -15.62 20.37
CA ALA A 288 21.88 -16.79 20.64
C ALA A 288 22.42 -16.74 22.06
N ILE A 289 21.98 -17.68 22.87
CA ILE A 289 22.44 -17.80 24.27
C ILE A 289 23.89 -18.23 24.27
N GLN A 290 24.77 -17.39 24.81
CA GLN A 290 26.18 -17.75 24.98
C GLN A 290 26.32 -18.90 26.00
N PRO A 291 27.11 -19.93 25.72
CA PRO A 291 27.26 -21.05 26.65
C PRO A 291 27.67 -20.63 28.06
N GLY A 292 28.50 -19.58 28.20
CA GLY A 292 28.87 -19.01 29.48
C GLY A 292 27.68 -18.42 30.25
N GLU A 293 26.79 -17.72 29.59
CA GLU A 293 25.57 -17.15 30.20
C GLU A 293 24.60 -18.24 30.65
N ALA A 294 24.42 -19.30 29.83
CA ALA A 294 23.60 -20.45 30.19
C ALA A 294 24.11 -21.14 31.46
N VAL A 295 25.43 -21.35 31.58
CA VAL A 295 26.06 -21.93 32.79
C VAL A 295 25.89 -20.99 33.98
N SER A 296 26.15 -19.69 33.81
CA SER A 296 25.97 -18.68 34.86
C SER A 296 24.53 -18.65 35.37
N PHE A 297 23.55 -18.73 34.47
CA PHE A 297 22.12 -18.79 34.83
C PHE A 297 21.78 -20.08 35.63
N THR A 298 22.34 -21.23 35.25
CA THR A 298 22.14 -22.49 35.97
C THR A 298 22.75 -22.39 37.37
N LEU A 299 23.98 -21.86 37.49
CA LEU A 299 24.64 -21.66 38.79
C LEU A 299 23.88 -20.66 39.67
N LEU A 300 23.33 -19.57 39.07
CA LEU A 300 22.46 -18.64 39.80
C LEU A 300 21.22 -19.34 40.37
N GLN A 301 20.59 -20.24 39.60
CA GLN A 301 19.44 -21.01 40.08
C GLN A 301 19.81 -21.92 41.25
N GLU A 302 20.95 -22.63 41.16
CA GLU A 302 21.42 -23.48 42.22
C GLU A 302 21.75 -22.69 43.49
N GLN A 303 22.44 -21.56 43.36
CA GLN A 303 22.74 -20.66 44.47
C GLN A 303 21.47 -20.06 45.10
N LEU A 304 20.51 -19.67 44.29
CA LEU A 304 19.21 -19.17 44.76
C LEU A 304 18.48 -20.24 45.58
N HIS A 305 18.42 -21.48 45.07
CA HIS A 305 17.85 -22.60 45.83
C HIS A 305 18.60 -22.84 47.15
N SER A 306 19.92 -22.85 47.14
CA SER A 306 20.74 -23.00 48.36
C SER A 306 20.47 -21.91 49.40
N VAL A 307 20.29 -20.65 48.96
CA VAL A 307 19.92 -19.54 49.84
C VAL A 307 18.50 -19.69 50.38
N LEU A 308 17.55 -20.13 49.57
CA LEU A 308 16.16 -20.40 50.00
C LEU A 308 16.09 -21.54 51.02
N ASP A 309 16.89 -22.58 50.88
CA ASP A 309 16.98 -23.71 51.84
C ASP A 309 17.46 -23.31 53.21
N THR A 310 18.17 -22.17 53.36
CA THR A 310 18.54 -21.61 54.65
C THR A 310 17.38 -20.95 55.41
N LEU A 311 16.23 -20.78 54.78
CA LEU A 311 15.01 -20.23 55.38
C LEU A 311 14.13 -21.35 55.97
N SER A 312 13.17 -20.97 56.83
CA SER A 312 12.13 -21.95 57.19
C SER A 312 11.29 -22.36 56.02
N GLU A 313 10.83 -23.59 55.97
CA GLU A 313 10.00 -24.16 54.90
C GLU A 313 8.79 -23.22 54.52
N ARG A 314 8.20 -22.59 55.53
CA ARG A 314 7.11 -21.65 55.36
C ARG A 314 7.54 -20.32 54.71
N GLU A 315 8.71 -19.80 55.10
CA GLU A 315 9.27 -18.58 54.53
C GLU A 315 9.71 -18.79 53.09
N ALA A 316 10.39 -19.89 52.78
CA ALA A 316 10.82 -20.29 51.47
C ALA A 316 9.62 -20.50 50.51
N GLY A 317 8.56 -21.20 50.98
CA GLY A 317 7.38 -21.44 50.20
C GLY A 317 6.58 -20.16 49.88
N VAL A 318 6.49 -19.21 50.82
CA VAL A 318 5.85 -17.91 50.58
C VAL A 318 6.61 -17.13 49.52
N VAL A 319 7.95 -17.08 49.56
CA VAL A 319 8.76 -16.37 48.55
C VAL A 319 8.67 -17.08 47.20
N SER A 320 8.76 -18.40 47.17
CA SER A 320 8.69 -19.17 45.91
C SER A 320 7.36 -18.96 45.19
N MET A 321 6.23 -18.98 45.93
CA MET A 321 4.93 -18.69 45.32
C MET A 321 4.79 -17.23 44.93
N ARG A 322 5.32 -16.30 45.70
CA ARG A 322 5.20 -14.84 45.42
C ARG A 322 5.90 -14.46 44.12
N PHE A 323 7.07 -15.02 43.89
CA PHE A 323 7.89 -14.73 42.71
C PHE A 323 7.79 -15.77 41.61
N GLY A 324 6.94 -16.80 41.77
CA GLY A 324 6.72 -17.82 40.75
C GLY A 324 7.94 -18.72 40.50
N LEU A 325 8.80 -18.95 41.52
CA LEU A 325 10.04 -19.73 41.36
C LEU A 325 9.79 -21.21 41.07
N THR A 326 8.56 -21.71 41.33
CA THR A 326 8.21 -23.12 41.18
C THR A 326 7.46 -23.41 39.88
N ASP A 327 6.48 -22.56 39.55
CA ASP A 327 5.54 -22.75 38.42
C ASP A 327 5.65 -21.63 37.37
N GLY A 328 6.59 -20.70 37.52
CA GLY A 328 6.78 -19.56 36.64
C GLY A 328 5.69 -18.48 36.78
N GLN A 329 4.71 -18.66 37.66
CA GLN A 329 3.60 -17.71 37.82
C GLN A 329 3.59 -17.05 39.19
N PRO A 330 3.83 -15.73 39.33
CA PRO A 330 3.80 -15.03 40.62
C PRO A 330 2.34 -14.97 41.14
N LYS A 331 2.19 -15.40 42.44
CA LYS A 331 0.89 -15.39 43.11
C LYS A 331 0.69 -14.14 43.96
N THR A 332 -0.58 -13.77 44.13
CA THR A 332 -0.98 -12.64 44.99
C THR A 332 -0.93 -13.02 46.47
N LEU A 333 -0.76 -12.03 47.36
CA LEU A 333 -0.76 -12.27 48.81
C LEU A 333 -2.05 -12.94 49.32
N ASP A 334 -3.16 -12.68 48.70
CA ASP A 334 -4.46 -13.29 49.03
C ASP A 334 -4.50 -14.76 48.63
N GLU A 335 -4.00 -15.13 47.49
CA GLU A 335 -3.89 -16.52 47.03
C GLU A 335 -2.97 -17.32 47.89
N ILE A 336 -1.76 -16.76 48.23
CA ILE A 336 -0.83 -17.40 49.14
C ILE A 336 -1.46 -17.53 50.53
N GLY A 337 -2.21 -16.53 51.00
CA GLY A 337 -2.96 -16.57 52.25
C GLY A 337 -3.97 -17.71 52.30
N LYS A 338 -4.69 -17.98 51.20
CA LYS A 338 -5.60 -19.12 51.09
C LYS A 338 -4.90 -20.47 51.20
N VAL A 339 -3.72 -20.63 50.57
CA VAL A 339 -2.95 -21.85 50.59
C VAL A 339 -2.43 -22.16 52.00
N TYR A 340 -1.96 -21.15 52.75
CA TYR A 340 -1.41 -21.34 54.09
C TYR A 340 -2.42 -21.17 55.23
N GLY A 341 -3.69 -20.85 54.92
CA GLY A 341 -4.74 -20.68 55.92
C GLY A 341 -4.54 -19.47 56.83
N VAL A 342 -3.94 -18.37 56.29
CA VAL A 342 -3.62 -17.15 57.07
C VAL A 342 -4.10 -15.91 56.33
N THR A 343 -4.20 -14.79 57.07
CA THR A 343 -4.63 -13.50 56.48
C THR A 343 -3.55 -12.92 55.59
N ARG A 344 -4.00 -12.13 54.57
CA ARG A 344 -3.12 -11.39 53.66
C ARG A 344 -2.03 -10.59 54.39
N GLU A 345 -2.39 -9.92 55.47
CA GLU A 345 -1.43 -9.10 56.25
C GLU A 345 -0.35 -9.96 56.92
N ARG A 346 -0.72 -11.19 57.32
CA ARG A 346 0.24 -12.13 57.86
C ARG A 346 1.26 -12.60 56.81
N ILE A 347 0.81 -12.85 55.59
CA ILE A 347 1.71 -13.17 54.45
C ILE A 347 2.63 -12.00 54.17
N ARG A 348 2.11 -10.76 54.14
CA ARG A 348 2.91 -9.54 53.92
C ARG A 348 4.03 -9.38 54.99
N GLN A 349 3.67 -9.68 56.26
CA GLN A 349 4.68 -9.65 57.34
C GLN A 349 5.77 -10.71 57.16
N ILE A 350 5.40 -11.93 56.78
CA ILE A 350 6.34 -13.01 56.47
C ILE A 350 7.24 -12.60 55.30
N GLU A 351 6.67 -12.14 54.18
CA GLU A 351 7.41 -11.65 53.01
C GLU A 351 8.43 -10.59 53.39
N SER A 352 8.00 -9.53 54.11
CA SER A 352 8.88 -8.43 54.53
C SER A 352 10.03 -8.88 55.41
N LYS A 353 9.73 -9.77 56.39
CA LYS A 353 10.74 -10.31 57.27
C LYS A 353 11.71 -11.21 56.53
N THR A 354 11.23 -12.02 55.61
CA THR A 354 12.06 -12.94 54.78
C THR A 354 12.97 -12.15 53.86
N MET A 355 12.43 -11.13 53.18
CA MET A 355 13.21 -10.24 52.32
C MET A 355 14.31 -9.50 53.11
N SER A 356 14.03 -9.10 54.33
CA SER A 356 15.08 -8.53 55.24
C SER A 356 16.17 -9.55 55.61
N LYS A 357 15.80 -10.81 55.82
CA LYS A 357 16.75 -11.89 56.07
C LYS A 357 17.61 -12.19 54.83
N LEU A 358 17.04 -12.17 53.62
CA LEU A 358 17.73 -12.39 52.35
C LEU A 358 18.71 -11.25 52.02
N ARG A 359 18.36 -10.01 52.37
CA ARG A 359 19.23 -8.84 52.19
C ARG A 359 20.42 -8.78 53.14
N HIS A 360 20.48 -9.66 54.17
CA HIS A 360 21.62 -9.71 55.06
C HIS A 360 22.88 -10.13 54.29
N THR A 361 24.03 -9.44 54.55
CA THR A 361 25.30 -9.58 53.84
C THR A 361 25.73 -11.03 53.63
N SER A 362 25.59 -11.87 54.65
CA SER A 362 25.99 -13.29 54.58
C SER A 362 25.23 -14.14 53.55
N ARG A 363 24.08 -13.64 53.01
CA ARG A 363 23.30 -14.32 51.99
C ARG A 363 23.30 -13.55 50.68
N SER A 364 23.34 -12.22 50.74
CA SER A 364 23.37 -11.38 49.55
C SER A 364 24.70 -11.47 48.81
N ASP A 365 25.79 -11.65 49.49
CA ASP A 365 27.12 -11.77 48.88
C ASP A 365 27.22 -12.95 47.92
N LEU A 366 26.53 -14.07 48.21
CA LEU A 366 26.51 -15.25 47.34
C LEU A 366 25.80 -15.01 45.98
N LEU A 367 24.87 -14.05 45.92
CA LEU A 367 24.12 -13.74 44.74
C LEU A 367 24.60 -12.47 44.02
N ARG A 368 25.53 -11.73 44.66
CA ARG A 368 26.02 -10.45 44.17
C ARG A 368 26.81 -10.58 42.88
N ASP A 369 27.59 -11.63 42.73
CA ASP A 369 28.44 -11.90 41.57
C ASP A 369 27.62 -12.17 40.28
N TYR A 370 26.30 -12.36 40.41
CA TYR A 370 25.39 -12.59 39.29
C TYR A 370 24.52 -11.36 38.95
N LEU A 371 24.67 -10.23 39.64
CA LEU A 371 23.89 -9.00 39.46
C LEU A 371 24.63 -7.93 38.65
N ASP A 372 25.94 -8.11 38.47
CA ASP A 372 26.81 -7.33 37.63
C ASP A 372 26.92 -8.01 36.24
#